data_1bdc1b49d105a19cb34bb5b9e901b7f2
#
_entry.id   1bdc1b49d105a19cb34bb5b9e901b7f2
#
_cell.length_a   1.000
_cell.length_b   1.000
_cell.length_c   1.000
_cell.angle_alpha   90.00
_cell.angle_beta   90.00
_cell.angle_gamma   90.00
#
_symmetry.space_group_name_H-M   'P 1'
#
loop_
_entity.id
_entity.type
_entity.pdbx_description
1 polymer ?
#
loop_
_entity_poly.entity_id
_entity_poly.type
_entity_poly.pdbx_seq_one_letter_code
_entity_poly.pdbx_strand_id
1 'polypeptide(L)'
;MSTFRILSTAAALAALAACQQGAELEMPWGRTAAPAEQSLAAQCASDPTISAQLDSAVNAARQAEGKTLLDSAPLLAQAAQSHACDMAQRGRLDVEGSNGSSVVDRARAVGYPACGVVQLVSRGGGPAQAVSGWLGTEAQRTELLGQTSRQVGSGSAQGSDGMTYYSVVLGDNCA
;
A
#
# COMPACT_ATOMS: atom_id res chain seq x y z
N MET A 1 78.52 4.29 -22.84
CA MET A 1 77.80 3.71 -21.70
C MET A 1 76.57 4.60 -21.40
N SER A 2 75.47 4.24 -21.98
CA SER A 2 74.22 5.04 -21.97
C SER A 2 73.28 4.46 -20.93
N THR A 3 72.94 5.25 -19.95
CA THR A 3 71.93 4.94 -18.94
C THR A 3 70.53 5.36 -19.40
N PHE A 4 69.70 4.38 -19.68
CA PHE A 4 68.29 4.58 -20.05
C PHE A 4 67.46 4.78 -18.80
N ARG A 5 66.84 5.95 -18.63
CA ARG A 5 65.86 6.26 -17.58
C ARG A 5 64.48 5.92 -18.07
N ILE A 6 63.85 4.92 -17.46
CA ILE A 6 62.46 4.58 -17.66
C ILE A 6 61.61 5.50 -16.78
N LEU A 7 60.80 6.34 -17.43
CA LEU A 7 59.73 7.09 -16.73
C LEU A 7 58.50 6.19 -16.61
N SER A 8 58.15 5.83 -15.40
CA SER A 8 56.89 5.18 -15.09
C SER A 8 55.76 6.24 -14.96
N THR A 9 54.85 6.26 -15.91
CA THR A 9 53.61 7.05 -15.80
C THR A 9 52.60 6.26 -15.04
N ALA A 10 52.30 6.69 -13.80
CA ALA A 10 51.18 6.16 -13.02
C ALA A 10 49.89 6.77 -13.56
N ALA A 11 49.04 5.94 -14.19
CA ALA A 11 47.67 6.31 -14.56
C ALA A 11 46.77 6.18 -13.33
N ALA A 12 46.30 7.31 -12.81
CA ALA A 12 45.32 7.36 -11.77
C ALA A 12 43.95 7.04 -12.37
N LEU A 13 43.38 5.87 -12.07
CA LEU A 13 41.99 5.55 -12.32
C LEU A 13 41.13 6.27 -11.26
N ALA A 14 40.49 7.35 -11.65
CA ALA A 14 39.42 7.96 -10.88
C ALA A 14 38.16 7.12 -11.01
N ALA A 15 37.81 6.35 -9.97
CA ALA A 15 36.54 5.68 -9.86
C ALA A 15 35.46 6.75 -9.62
N LEU A 16 34.64 7.02 -10.62
CA LEU A 16 33.39 7.77 -10.48
C LEU A 16 32.40 6.90 -9.74
N ALA A 17 32.33 7.07 -8.41
CA ALA A 17 31.17 6.63 -7.64
C ALA A 17 30.01 7.55 -7.98
N ALA A 18 29.20 7.18 -8.94
CA ALA A 18 27.90 7.79 -9.19
C ALA A 18 26.98 7.41 -8.02
N CYS A 19 26.88 8.29 -7.01
CA CYS A 19 25.79 8.28 -6.07
C CYS A 19 24.52 8.47 -6.87
N GLN A 20 23.73 7.42 -7.05
CA GLN A 20 22.35 7.52 -7.48
C GLN A 20 21.58 8.20 -6.33
N GLN A 21 21.58 9.50 -6.32
CA GLN A 21 20.60 10.28 -5.58
C GLN A 21 19.28 10.07 -6.30
N GLY A 22 18.42 9.21 -5.71
CA GLY A 22 17.03 9.16 -6.12
C GLY A 22 16.45 10.56 -6.00
N ALA A 23 15.97 11.12 -7.12
CA ALA A 23 15.29 12.40 -7.11
C ALA A 23 14.00 12.23 -6.27
N GLU A 24 14.04 12.74 -5.04
CA GLU A 24 12.85 12.91 -4.24
C GLU A 24 11.99 14.00 -4.92
N LEU A 25 10.88 13.58 -5.50
CA LEU A 25 9.86 14.50 -5.98
C LEU A 25 9.14 15.06 -4.74
N GLU A 26 9.59 16.20 -4.26
CA GLU A 26 8.85 16.96 -3.25
C GLU A 26 7.52 17.43 -3.83
N MET A 27 6.43 16.82 -3.37
CA MET A 27 5.09 17.30 -3.64
C MET A 27 4.84 18.56 -2.82
N PRO A 28 4.08 19.57 -3.34
CA PRO A 28 3.83 20.85 -2.66
C PRO A 28 3.09 20.74 -1.32
N TRP A 29 2.78 19.56 -0.86
CA TRP A 29 2.09 19.25 0.41
C TRP A 29 3.01 18.55 1.42
N GLY A 30 4.30 18.50 1.21
CA GLY A 30 5.30 18.18 2.23
C GLY A 30 5.39 16.72 2.70
N ARG A 31 4.82 15.73 1.98
CA ARG A 31 5.07 14.30 2.22
C ARG A 31 5.41 13.60 0.92
N THR A 32 6.61 13.08 0.85
CA THR A 32 7.08 12.20 -0.23
C THR A 32 6.32 10.87 -0.16
N ALA A 33 5.71 10.48 -1.28
CA ALA A 33 5.16 9.14 -1.40
C ALA A 33 6.27 8.10 -1.20
N ALA A 34 5.99 7.08 -0.41
CA ALA A 34 6.97 6.10 0.02
C ALA A 34 7.22 5.01 -1.02
N PRO A 35 8.35 5.02 -1.75
CA PRO A 35 8.66 4.00 -2.76
C PRO A 35 8.78 2.58 -2.19
N ALA A 36 9.15 2.46 -0.89
CA ALA A 36 9.39 1.19 -0.24
C ALA A 36 8.12 0.32 -0.11
N GLU A 37 6.96 0.92 0.13
CA GLU A 37 5.71 0.18 0.30
C GLU A 37 5.14 -0.34 -1.03
N GLN A 38 5.39 0.36 -2.13
CA GLN A 38 5.07 -0.13 -3.48
C GLN A 38 5.91 -1.36 -3.86
N SER A 39 7.18 -1.40 -3.46
CA SER A 39 8.05 -2.54 -3.72
C SER A 39 7.66 -3.78 -2.92
N LEU A 40 7.06 -3.63 -1.75
CA LEU A 40 6.52 -4.74 -0.94
C LEU A 40 5.35 -5.44 -1.64
N ALA A 41 4.46 -4.71 -2.32
CA ALA A 41 3.37 -5.29 -3.09
C ALA A 41 3.86 -6.22 -4.20
N ALA A 42 4.98 -5.90 -4.83
CA ALA A 42 5.61 -6.73 -5.86
C ALA A 42 6.31 -7.99 -5.29
N GLN A 43 6.67 -7.98 -4.01
CA GLN A 43 7.36 -9.09 -3.34
C GLN A 43 6.42 -10.02 -2.58
N CYS A 44 5.23 -9.56 -2.25
CA CYS A 44 4.24 -10.27 -1.46
C CYS A 44 3.11 -10.75 -2.38
N ALA A 45 2.99 -12.08 -2.51
CA ALA A 45 1.95 -12.67 -3.32
C ALA A 45 0.56 -12.27 -2.80
N SER A 46 -0.28 -11.73 -3.68
CA SER A 46 -1.70 -11.52 -3.41
C SER A 46 -2.48 -12.80 -3.66
N ASP A 47 -3.52 -13.02 -2.87
CA ASP A 47 -4.56 -14.01 -3.20
C ASP A 47 -5.77 -13.26 -3.79
N PRO A 48 -5.97 -13.34 -5.12
CA PRO A 48 -7.07 -12.64 -5.78
C PRO A 48 -8.45 -13.15 -5.33
N THR A 49 -8.52 -14.39 -4.87
CA THR A 49 -9.77 -14.97 -4.35
C THR A 49 -10.16 -14.31 -3.03
N ILE A 50 -9.20 -14.13 -2.13
CA ILE A 50 -9.42 -13.45 -0.84
C ILE A 50 -9.77 -11.99 -1.07
N SER A 51 -9.06 -11.30 -1.97
CA SER A 51 -9.36 -9.91 -2.31
C SER A 51 -10.77 -9.74 -2.85
N ALA A 52 -11.20 -10.61 -3.78
CA ALA A 52 -12.58 -10.59 -4.31
C ALA A 52 -13.62 -10.91 -3.23
N GLN A 53 -13.31 -11.81 -2.29
CA GLN A 53 -14.19 -12.12 -1.16
C GLN A 53 -14.32 -10.93 -0.20
N LEU A 54 -13.25 -10.17 0.04
CA LEU A 54 -13.28 -8.94 0.84
C LEU A 54 -14.16 -7.88 0.18
N ASP A 55 -13.95 -7.59 -1.11
CA ASP A 55 -14.77 -6.62 -1.86
C ASP A 55 -16.25 -7.02 -1.85
N SER A 56 -16.52 -8.31 -2.01
CA SER A 56 -17.88 -8.87 -1.95
C SER A 56 -18.50 -8.72 -0.57
N ALA A 57 -17.75 -9.00 0.50
CA ALA A 57 -18.23 -8.88 1.88
C ALA A 57 -18.49 -7.42 2.27
N VAL A 58 -17.63 -6.49 1.83
CA VAL A 58 -17.83 -5.04 1.99
C VAL A 58 -19.13 -4.62 1.32
N ASN A 59 -19.32 -4.99 0.06
CA ASN A 59 -20.52 -4.63 -0.69
C ASN A 59 -21.80 -5.28 -0.11
N ALA A 60 -21.72 -6.51 0.38
CA ALA A 60 -22.84 -7.16 1.07
C ALA A 60 -23.24 -6.41 2.35
N ALA A 61 -22.25 -5.98 3.16
CA ALA A 61 -22.50 -5.16 4.35
C ALA A 61 -23.14 -3.81 3.99
N ARG A 62 -22.63 -3.14 2.96
CA ARG A 62 -23.19 -1.87 2.47
C ARG A 62 -24.61 -2.04 1.95
N GLN A 63 -24.88 -3.09 1.20
CA GLN A 63 -26.23 -3.41 0.69
C GLN A 63 -27.23 -3.66 1.82
N ALA A 64 -26.84 -4.40 2.86
CA ALA A 64 -27.66 -4.65 4.04
C ALA A 64 -28.07 -3.36 4.78
N GLU A 65 -27.24 -2.33 4.69
CA GLU A 65 -27.49 -1.01 5.29
C GLU A 65 -28.04 0.01 4.28
N GLY A 66 -28.51 -0.43 3.11
CA GLY A 66 -29.09 0.43 2.07
C GLY A 66 -28.10 1.44 1.46
N LYS A 67 -26.79 1.13 1.48
CA LYS A 67 -25.74 1.98 0.93
C LYS A 67 -25.43 1.62 -0.52
N THR A 68 -24.92 2.59 -1.27
CA THR A 68 -24.45 2.38 -2.65
C THR A 68 -23.31 1.36 -2.67
N LEU A 69 -23.37 0.42 -3.61
CA LEU A 69 -22.26 -0.52 -3.84
C LEU A 69 -21.04 0.21 -4.41
N LEU A 70 -19.89 -0.34 -4.14
CA LEU A 70 -18.60 0.18 -4.59
C LEU A 70 -18.11 -0.59 -5.80
N ASP A 71 -17.58 0.13 -6.78
CA ASP A 71 -16.90 -0.46 -7.93
C ASP A 71 -15.48 -0.89 -7.56
N SER A 72 -15.02 -2.01 -8.12
CA SER A 72 -13.65 -2.45 -7.92
C SER A 72 -12.66 -1.52 -8.62
N ALA A 73 -11.60 -1.12 -7.90
CA ALA A 73 -10.55 -0.24 -8.41
C ALA A 73 -9.17 -0.89 -8.28
N PRO A 74 -8.53 -1.31 -9.40
CA PRO A 74 -7.22 -1.98 -9.37
C PRO A 74 -6.12 -1.17 -8.66
N LEU A 75 -6.13 0.15 -8.78
CA LEU A 75 -5.15 1.01 -8.12
C LEU A 75 -5.35 1.01 -6.59
N LEU A 76 -6.60 1.02 -6.12
CA LEU A 76 -6.86 0.87 -4.68
C LEU A 76 -6.49 -0.52 -4.18
N ALA A 77 -6.72 -1.58 -4.97
CA ALA A 77 -6.28 -2.92 -4.64
C ALA A 77 -4.75 -3.03 -4.54
N GLN A 78 -4.01 -2.34 -5.41
CA GLN A 78 -2.57 -2.27 -5.33
C GLN A 78 -2.09 -1.57 -4.05
N ALA A 79 -2.70 -0.44 -3.67
CA ALA A 79 -2.38 0.25 -2.42
C ALA A 79 -2.72 -0.61 -1.20
N ALA A 80 -3.88 -1.27 -1.21
CA ALA A 80 -4.30 -2.18 -0.15
C ALA A 80 -3.37 -3.38 -0.01
N GLN A 81 -2.96 -4.01 -1.13
CA GLN A 81 -2.04 -5.15 -1.13
C GLN A 81 -0.67 -4.77 -0.59
N SER A 82 -0.13 -3.63 -1.02
CA SER A 82 1.13 -3.10 -0.50
C SER A 82 1.11 -2.98 1.03
N HIS A 83 0.04 -2.41 1.57
CA HIS A 83 -0.09 -2.24 3.01
C HIS A 83 -0.34 -3.56 3.76
N ALA A 84 -1.11 -4.49 3.20
CA ALA A 84 -1.26 -5.82 3.79
C ALA A 84 0.09 -6.55 3.89
N CYS A 85 0.96 -6.43 2.88
CA CYS A 85 2.32 -6.97 2.89
C CYS A 85 3.19 -6.31 3.97
N ASP A 86 3.14 -4.99 4.10
CA ASP A 86 3.89 -4.26 5.13
C ASP A 86 3.48 -4.70 6.54
N MET A 87 2.18 -4.77 6.80
CA MET A 87 1.65 -5.26 8.08
C MET A 87 2.08 -6.71 8.37
N ALA A 88 1.95 -7.60 7.38
CA ALA A 88 2.32 -9.02 7.52
C ALA A 88 3.82 -9.21 7.77
N GLN A 89 4.67 -8.45 7.08
CA GLN A 89 6.12 -8.48 7.25
C GLN A 89 6.54 -8.01 8.65
N ARG A 90 5.83 -7.03 9.21
CA ARG A 90 6.11 -6.45 10.53
C ARG A 90 5.41 -7.17 11.67
N GLY A 91 4.44 -8.04 11.38
CA GLY A 91 3.58 -8.66 12.39
C GLY A 91 2.72 -7.65 13.16
N ARG A 92 2.46 -6.48 12.57
CA ARG A 92 1.80 -5.35 13.22
C ARG A 92 0.54 -4.90 12.46
N LEU A 93 -0.56 -4.75 13.18
CA LEU A 93 -1.81 -4.22 12.63
C LEU A 93 -1.86 -2.71 12.89
N ASP A 94 -1.78 -1.92 11.81
CA ASP A 94 -1.81 -0.47 11.86
C ASP A 94 -2.33 0.07 10.51
N VAL A 95 -2.92 1.26 10.50
CA VAL A 95 -3.30 1.98 9.28
C VAL A 95 -2.15 2.85 8.75
N GLU A 96 -1.18 3.18 9.60
CA GLU A 96 0.04 3.86 9.20
C GLU A 96 1.05 2.84 8.66
N GLY A 97 1.66 3.15 7.52
CA GLY A 97 2.73 2.34 6.94
C GLY A 97 4.00 2.36 7.79
N SER A 98 4.82 1.30 7.69
CA SER A 98 6.08 1.19 8.44
C SER A 98 7.08 2.32 8.13
N ASN A 99 6.90 3.00 7.03
CA ASN A 99 7.66 4.16 6.56
C ASN A 99 6.96 5.50 6.88
N GLY A 100 5.90 5.50 7.68
CA GLY A 100 5.11 6.67 8.04
C GLY A 100 4.10 7.10 6.97
N SER A 101 3.88 6.30 5.91
CA SER A 101 2.90 6.64 4.88
C SER A 101 1.47 6.54 5.40
N SER A 102 0.64 7.51 5.03
CA SER A 102 -0.81 7.44 5.18
C SER A 102 -1.46 6.67 4.03
N VAL A 103 -2.75 6.31 4.16
CA VAL A 103 -3.51 5.74 3.04
C VAL A 103 -3.56 6.68 1.82
N VAL A 104 -3.58 7.99 2.04
CA VAL A 104 -3.56 8.99 0.96
C VAL A 104 -2.24 8.93 0.20
N ASP A 105 -1.12 8.82 0.92
CA ASP A 105 0.21 8.72 0.29
C ASP A 105 0.30 7.46 -0.56
N ARG A 106 -0.19 6.31 -0.06
CA ARG A 106 -0.21 5.04 -0.79
C ARG A 106 -1.11 5.09 -2.03
N ALA A 107 -2.31 5.66 -1.91
CA ALA A 107 -3.22 5.81 -3.05
C ALA A 107 -2.61 6.69 -4.15
N ARG A 108 -1.99 7.81 -3.78
CA ARG A 108 -1.28 8.68 -4.72
C ARG A 108 -0.06 8.00 -5.34
N ALA A 109 0.68 7.24 -4.55
CA ALA A 109 1.87 6.53 -5.01
C ALA A 109 1.56 5.51 -6.13
N VAL A 110 0.38 4.90 -6.12
CA VAL A 110 -0.08 4.02 -7.20
C VAL A 110 -0.82 4.77 -8.33
N GLY A 111 -0.90 6.09 -8.26
CA GLY A 111 -1.55 6.92 -9.28
C GLY A 111 -3.08 7.01 -9.17
N TYR A 112 -3.66 6.67 -8.01
CA TYR A 112 -5.08 6.83 -7.79
C TYR A 112 -5.42 8.32 -7.57
N PRO A 113 -6.33 8.91 -8.39
CA PRO A 113 -6.68 10.33 -8.30
C PRO A 113 -7.67 10.58 -7.15
N ALA A 114 -7.17 10.48 -5.92
CA ALA A 114 -7.97 10.50 -4.70
C ALA A 114 -8.57 11.87 -4.39
N CYS A 115 -9.90 11.96 -4.36
CA CYS A 115 -10.65 13.02 -3.67
C CYS A 115 -10.76 12.74 -2.17
N GLY A 116 -10.98 11.48 -1.82
CA GLY A 116 -10.96 10.98 -0.46
C GLY A 116 -10.67 9.49 -0.47
N VAL A 117 -9.91 9.04 0.52
CA VAL A 117 -9.66 7.62 0.75
C VAL A 117 -9.69 7.34 2.24
N VAL A 118 -10.27 6.20 2.59
CA VAL A 118 -10.24 5.64 3.94
C VAL A 118 -9.73 4.22 3.89
N GLN A 119 -9.20 3.72 4.99
CA GLN A 119 -8.63 2.37 5.05
C GLN A 119 -9.08 1.64 6.29
N LEU A 120 -9.46 0.39 6.07
CA LEU A 120 -9.80 -0.56 7.11
C LEU A 120 -8.81 -1.71 7.10
N VAL A 121 -8.32 -2.08 8.27
CA VAL A 121 -7.35 -3.17 8.42
C VAL A 121 -7.85 -4.18 9.45
N SER A 122 -7.49 -5.44 9.24
CA SER A 122 -7.81 -6.53 10.16
C SER A 122 -6.73 -7.60 10.12
N ARG A 123 -6.71 -8.47 11.14
CA ARG A 123 -5.77 -9.59 11.25
C ARG A 123 -6.50 -10.84 11.75
N GLY A 124 -6.20 -11.96 11.10
CA GLY A 124 -6.79 -13.27 11.44
C GLY A 124 -8.24 -13.41 10.99
N GLY A 125 -8.78 -14.58 11.17
CA GLY A 125 -10.11 -14.91 10.67
C GLY A 125 -10.21 -14.93 9.15
N GLY A 126 -11.42 -14.77 8.62
CA GLY A 126 -11.67 -14.68 7.20
C GLY A 126 -12.27 -13.33 6.79
N PRO A 127 -12.46 -13.07 5.47
CA PRO A 127 -13.01 -11.83 4.95
C PRO A 127 -14.31 -11.37 5.62
N ALA A 128 -15.27 -12.28 5.81
CA ALA A 128 -16.54 -11.96 6.47
C ALA A 128 -16.37 -11.56 7.94
N GLN A 129 -15.43 -12.19 8.64
CA GLN A 129 -15.12 -11.84 10.04
C GLN A 129 -14.45 -10.48 10.14
N ALA A 130 -13.55 -10.13 9.22
CA ALA A 130 -12.94 -8.82 9.16
C ALA A 130 -14.01 -7.72 9.02
N VAL A 131 -14.93 -7.88 8.06
CA VAL A 131 -16.04 -6.94 7.85
C VAL A 131 -16.97 -6.86 9.07
N SER A 132 -17.29 -8.00 9.69
CA SER A 132 -18.10 -8.03 10.92
C SER A 132 -17.41 -7.28 12.06
N GLY A 133 -16.09 -7.41 12.20
CA GLY A 133 -15.29 -6.68 13.18
C GLY A 133 -15.36 -5.17 12.95
N TRP A 134 -15.23 -4.71 11.72
CA TRP A 134 -15.33 -3.28 11.36
C TRP A 134 -16.74 -2.72 11.63
N LEU A 135 -17.78 -3.49 11.36
CA LEU A 135 -19.16 -3.10 11.70
C LEU A 135 -19.41 -2.98 13.21
N GLY A 136 -18.63 -3.70 14.02
CA GLY A 136 -18.74 -3.67 15.48
C GLY A 136 -18.12 -2.44 16.15
N THR A 137 -17.36 -1.61 15.41
CA THR A 137 -16.69 -0.42 15.92
C THR A 137 -17.25 0.82 15.24
N GLU A 138 -17.73 1.80 16.02
CA GLU A 138 -18.40 3.01 15.50
C GLU A 138 -17.57 3.75 14.43
N ALA A 139 -16.28 3.97 14.69
CA ALA A 139 -15.39 4.66 13.76
C ALA A 139 -15.24 3.88 12.44
N GLN A 140 -14.95 2.58 12.52
CA GLN A 140 -14.74 1.74 11.35
C GLN A 140 -16.06 1.50 10.57
N ARG A 141 -17.18 1.36 11.30
CA ARG A 141 -18.51 1.29 10.69
C ARG A 141 -18.82 2.56 9.87
N THR A 142 -18.50 3.73 10.42
CA THR A 142 -18.70 5.02 9.73
C THR A 142 -17.87 5.08 8.44
N GLU A 143 -16.63 4.63 8.47
CA GLU A 143 -15.78 4.56 7.27
C GLU A 143 -16.32 3.55 6.25
N LEU A 144 -16.63 2.33 6.71
CA LEU A 144 -17.12 1.24 5.84
C LEU A 144 -18.42 1.62 5.11
N LEU A 145 -19.32 2.33 5.78
CA LEU A 145 -20.65 2.70 5.29
C LEU A 145 -20.70 4.12 4.72
N GLY A 146 -19.58 4.83 4.66
CA GLY A 146 -19.49 6.18 4.14
C GLY A 146 -20.01 6.30 2.71
N GLN A 147 -20.82 7.33 2.44
CA GLN A 147 -21.48 7.51 1.15
C GLN A 147 -20.63 8.26 0.12
N THR A 148 -19.52 8.86 0.55
CA THR A 148 -18.59 9.54 -0.35
C THR A 148 -17.75 8.58 -1.17
N SER A 149 -17.48 7.36 -0.64
CA SER A 149 -16.73 6.35 -1.36
C SER A 149 -17.56 5.75 -2.51
N ARG A 150 -16.93 5.58 -3.65
CA ARG A 150 -17.49 4.99 -4.88
C ARG A 150 -16.76 3.74 -5.31
N GLN A 151 -15.53 3.56 -4.86
CA GLN A 151 -14.64 2.49 -5.29
C GLN A 151 -14.03 1.77 -4.10
N VAL A 152 -13.65 0.51 -4.31
CA VAL A 152 -13.01 -0.36 -3.33
C VAL A 152 -11.84 -1.10 -3.96
N GLY A 153 -10.82 -1.33 -3.16
CA GLY A 153 -9.74 -2.25 -3.48
C GLY A 153 -9.23 -2.92 -2.22
N SER A 154 -9.06 -4.23 -2.31
CA SER A 154 -8.66 -5.07 -1.18
C SER A 154 -7.33 -5.78 -1.43
N GLY A 155 -6.62 -6.04 -0.35
CA GLY A 155 -5.40 -6.82 -0.35
C GLY A 155 -5.28 -7.69 0.89
N SER A 156 -4.51 -8.77 0.77
CA SER A 156 -4.23 -9.69 1.89
C SER A 156 -2.82 -10.23 1.81
N ALA A 157 -2.23 -10.51 2.97
CA ALA A 157 -0.92 -11.13 3.07
C ALA A 157 -0.84 -12.00 4.31
N GLN A 158 -0.13 -13.12 4.21
CA GLN A 158 0.13 -13.98 5.35
C GLN A 158 1.41 -13.56 6.05
N GLY A 159 1.32 -13.33 7.36
CA GLY A 159 2.47 -13.04 8.20
C GLY A 159 3.21 -14.30 8.66
N SER A 160 4.43 -14.12 9.14
CA SER A 160 5.23 -15.19 9.74
C SER A 160 4.64 -15.74 11.04
N ASP A 161 3.70 -15.02 11.65
CA ASP A 161 2.90 -15.44 12.80
C ASP A 161 1.75 -16.40 12.43
N GLY A 162 1.63 -16.76 11.13
CA GLY A 162 0.56 -17.61 10.61
C GLY A 162 -0.79 -16.89 10.48
N MET A 163 -0.86 -15.60 10.76
CA MET A 163 -2.08 -14.81 10.62
C MET A 163 -2.16 -14.16 9.25
N THR A 164 -3.37 -14.06 8.70
CA THR A 164 -3.61 -13.27 7.48
C THR A 164 -3.93 -11.83 7.87
N TYR A 165 -3.26 -10.89 7.23
CA TYR A 165 -3.48 -9.46 7.35
C TYR A 165 -4.33 -8.99 6.18
N TYR A 166 -5.35 -8.23 6.48
CA TYR A 166 -6.29 -7.69 5.50
C TYR A 166 -6.21 -6.18 5.47
N SER A 167 -6.24 -5.62 4.28
CA SER A 167 -6.35 -4.19 4.04
C SER A 167 -7.43 -3.94 3.01
N VAL A 168 -8.35 -3.03 3.29
CA VAL A 168 -9.38 -2.56 2.37
C VAL A 168 -9.28 -1.06 2.28
N VAL A 169 -9.17 -0.53 1.07
CA VAL A 169 -9.18 0.90 0.79
C VAL A 169 -10.45 1.24 0.04
N LEU A 170 -11.21 2.19 0.60
CA LEU A 170 -12.38 2.76 -0.03
C LEU A 170 -12.01 4.17 -0.53
N GLY A 171 -12.45 4.52 -1.73
CA GLY A 171 -12.06 5.78 -2.32
C GLY A 171 -13.15 6.44 -3.16
N ASP A 172 -12.98 7.75 -3.35
CA ASP A 172 -13.67 8.55 -4.34
C ASP A 172 -12.65 9.09 -5.34
N ASN A 173 -12.93 8.89 -6.62
CA ASN A 173 -12.09 9.30 -7.73
C ASN A 173 -12.53 10.68 -8.20
N CYS A 174 -11.58 11.64 -8.24
CA CYS A 174 -11.81 13.01 -8.70
C CYS A 174 -11.82 13.19 -10.23
N ALA A 175 -11.63 12.10 -10.99
CA ALA A 175 -11.56 12.16 -12.45
C ALA A 175 -12.93 12.27 -13.11
#